data_89da2dfd25e4ee29ffec7cbb9cad08cd
#
_entry.id   89da2dfd25e4ee29ffec7cbb9cad08cd
#
_cell.length_a   1.000
_cell.length_b   1.000
_cell.length_c   1.000
_cell.angle_alpha   90.00
_cell.angle_beta   90.00
_cell.angle_gamma   90.00
#
_symmetry.space_group_name_H-M   'P 1'
#
loop_
_entity.id
_entity.type
_entity.pdbx_description
1 polymer ?
#
loop_
_entity_poly.entity_id
_entity_poly.type
_entity_poly.pdbx_seq_one_letter_code
_entity_poly.pdbx_strand_id
1 'polypeptide(L)'
;LITQGKSAYILGRDMHKGLVNYVNKITKNNGMSSEDFVELLNMNYHTEYNKLVAAEKQNQANTLSDKYECVKIFATKANHVGGIITEIEKLFNSKTRGDIKLSTVHKAKGLEADNVFILATERMPHPKASNMQEERNICYVAITRAKQNLYYCGPRPKN
;
A
#
# COMPACT_ATOMS: atom_id res chain seq x y z
N LEU A 1 -7.95 0.62 8.19
CA LEU A 1 -9.07 1.21 7.46
C LEU A 1 -9.95 0.13 6.84
N ILE A 2 -9.40 -0.72 5.97
CA ILE A 2 -10.16 -1.79 5.28
C ILE A 2 -10.78 -2.76 6.29
N THR A 3 -10.04 -3.20 7.29
CA THR A 3 -10.50 -4.08 8.38
C THR A 3 -11.56 -3.44 9.28
N GLN A 4 -11.64 -2.12 9.31
CA GLN A 4 -12.61 -1.34 10.10
C GLN A 4 -13.83 -0.89 9.28
N GLY A 5 -14.00 -1.38 8.05
CA GLY A 5 -15.10 -1.01 7.18
C GLY A 5 -15.09 0.44 6.69
N LYS A 6 -13.99 1.17 6.84
CA LYS A 6 -13.87 2.54 6.33
C LYS A 6 -13.71 2.54 4.83
N SER A 7 -14.49 3.39 4.15
CA SER A 7 -14.38 3.59 2.72
C SER A 7 -13.12 4.39 2.39
N ALA A 8 -12.16 3.74 1.75
CA ALA A 8 -10.91 4.35 1.36
C ALA A 8 -10.54 3.94 -0.07
N TYR A 9 -9.82 4.81 -0.78
CA TYR A 9 -9.26 4.48 -2.09
C TYR A 9 -7.85 5.02 -2.24
N ILE A 10 -7.06 4.39 -3.12
CA ILE A 10 -5.66 4.74 -3.36
C ILE A 10 -5.51 5.42 -4.71
N LEU A 11 -4.83 6.58 -4.73
CA LEU A 11 -4.46 7.26 -5.96
C LEU A 11 -3.17 6.65 -6.54
N GLY A 12 -3.31 5.92 -7.62
CA GLY A 12 -2.18 5.35 -8.34
C GLY A 12 -2.59 4.09 -9.12
N ARG A 13 -2.55 4.18 -10.44
CA ARG A 13 -3.04 3.11 -11.33
C ARG A 13 -2.20 1.83 -11.35
N ASP A 14 -0.96 1.86 -10.87
CA ASP A 14 -0.03 0.75 -11.09
C ASP A 14 0.21 -0.14 -9.86
N MET A 15 -0.16 0.33 -8.67
CA MET A 15 0.04 -0.45 -7.43
C MET A 15 -0.83 -1.72 -7.40
N HIS A 16 -2.10 -1.63 -7.87
CA HIS A 16 -2.99 -2.80 -7.91
C HIS A 16 -2.47 -3.89 -8.82
N LYS A 17 -1.88 -3.53 -9.97
CA LYS A 17 -1.31 -4.51 -10.90
C LYS A 17 -0.26 -5.39 -10.24
N GLY A 18 0.57 -4.80 -9.37
CA GLY A 18 1.57 -5.54 -8.61
C GLY A 18 0.98 -6.58 -7.66
N LEU A 19 -0.15 -6.26 -7.01
CA LEU A 19 -0.86 -7.20 -6.13
C LEU A 19 -1.62 -8.27 -6.93
N VAL A 20 -2.36 -7.87 -7.97
CA VAL A 20 -3.08 -8.80 -8.85
C VAL A 20 -2.10 -9.76 -9.53
N ASN A 21 -0.96 -9.26 -10.03
CA ASN A 21 0.07 -10.11 -10.61
C ASN A 21 0.66 -11.10 -9.59
N TYR A 22 0.79 -10.69 -8.32
CA TYR A 22 1.26 -11.58 -7.27
C TYR A 22 0.25 -12.70 -7.00
N VAL A 23 -1.05 -12.39 -6.89
CA VAL A 23 -2.12 -13.41 -6.80
C VAL A 23 -2.07 -14.36 -8.00
N ASN A 24 -2.01 -13.83 -9.22
CA ASN A 24 -1.97 -14.61 -10.46
C ASN A 24 -0.68 -15.44 -10.65
N LYS A 25 0.41 -15.07 -9.97
CA LYS A 25 1.65 -15.88 -9.94
C LYS A 25 1.45 -17.16 -9.11
N ILE A 26 0.64 -17.07 -8.05
CA ILE A 26 0.38 -18.21 -7.14
C ILE A 26 -0.64 -19.18 -7.75
N THR A 27 -1.73 -18.66 -8.29
CA THR A 27 -2.76 -19.48 -8.94
C THR A 27 -3.42 -18.75 -10.11
N LYS A 28 -3.84 -19.52 -11.11
CA LYS A 28 -4.72 -19.06 -12.21
C LYS A 28 -6.17 -19.47 -12.00
N ASN A 29 -6.46 -20.23 -10.95
CA ASN A 29 -7.82 -20.70 -10.66
C ASN A 29 -8.59 -19.65 -9.85
N ASN A 30 -9.34 -18.80 -10.53
CA ASN A 30 -10.15 -17.75 -9.90
C ASN A 30 -11.31 -18.31 -9.04
N GLY A 31 -11.69 -19.56 -9.23
CA GLY A 31 -12.73 -20.25 -8.44
C GLY A 31 -12.19 -20.94 -7.18
N MET A 32 -10.88 -21.00 -6.98
CA MET A 32 -10.26 -21.59 -5.79
C MET A 32 -10.77 -20.87 -4.54
N SER A 33 -11.04 -21.62 -3.46
CA SER A 33 -11.47 -21.06 -2.18
C SER A 33 -10.40 -20.12 -1.60
N SER A 34 -10.80 -19.15 -0.78
CA SER A 34 -9.85 -18.25 -0.13
C SER A 34 -8.97 -18.99 0.87
N GLU A 35 -9.49 -20.04 1.53
CA GLU A 35 -8.74 -20.87 2.46
C GLU A 35 -7.60 -21.61 1.74
N ASP A 36 -7.91 -22.36 0.67
CA ASP A 36 -6.91 -23.09 -0.13
C ASP A 36 -5.86 -22.12 -0.72
N PHE A 37 -6.33 -20.94 -1.17
CA PHE A 37 -5.44 -19.92 -1.69
C PHE A 37 -4.47 -19.40 -0.61
N VAL A 38 -4.94 -19.16 0.63
CA VAL A 38 -4.09 -18.70 1.73
C VAL A 38 -3.03 -19.73 2.08
N GLU A 39 -3.34 -21.03 2.02
CA GLU A 39 -2.33 -22.08 2.21
C GLU A 39 -1.23 -22.01 1.13
N LEU A 40 -1.60 -21.91 -0.14
CA LEU A 40 -0.65 -21.74 -1.25
C LEU A 40 0.15 -20.44 -1.14
N LEU A 41 -0.50 -19.35 -0.73
CA LEU A 41 0.13 -18.06 -0.51
C LEU A 41 1.21 -18.17 0.58
N ASN A 42 0.91 -18.84 1.70
CA ASN A 42 1.85 -19.04 2.79
C ASN A 42 3.07 -19.86 2.32
N MET A 43 2.85 -20.98 1.64
CA MET A 43 3.92 -21.84 1.11
C MET A 43 4.82 -21.07 0.11
N ASN A 44 4.21 -20.35 -0.82
CA ASN A 44 4.93 -19.53 -1.81
C ASN A 44 5.74 -18.43 -1.13
N TYR A 45 5.14 -17.72 -0.18
CA TYR A 45 5.81 -16.65 0.56
C TYR A 45 7.05 -17.15 1.28
N HIS A 46 6.94 -18.19 2.10
CA HIS A 46 8.10 -18.72 2.84
C HIS A 46 9.21 -19.17 1.92
N THR A 47 8.87 -19.85 0.83
CA THR A 47 9.85 -20.32 -0.15
C THR A 47 10.61 -19.16 -0.82
N GLU A 48 9.89 -18.16 -1.32
CA GLU A 48 10.48 -17.02 -2.03
C GLU A 48 11.21 -16.08 -1.06
N TYR A 49 10.66 -15.85 0.14
CA TYR A 49 11.28 -15.02 1.17
C TYR A 49 12.65 -15.57 1.58
N ASN A 50 12.73 -16.87 1.88
CA ASN A 50 13.99 -17.52 2.27
C ASN A 50 15.03 -17.44 1.15
N LYS A 51 14.64 -17.61 -0.12
CA LYS A 51 15.53 -17.42 -1.28
C LYS A 51 16.08 -16.00 -1.36
N LEU A 52 15.22 -14.98 -1.12
CA LEU A 52 15.65 -13.59 -1.17
C LEU A 52 16.60 -13.22 -0.03
N VAL A 53 16.33 -13.72 1.18
CA VAL A 53 17.21 -13.52 2.35
C VAL A 53 18.57 -14.21 2.11
N ALA A 54 18.57 -15.44 1.64
CA ALA A 54 19.82 -16.18 1.33
C ALA A 54 20.63 -15.50 0.20
N ALA A 55 19.98 -14.76 -0.69
CA ALA A 55 20.62 -13.96 -1.74
C ALA A 55 20.94 -12.52 -1.30
N GLU A 56 20.82 -12.18 -0.02
CA GLU A 56 21.05 -10.85 0.57
C GLU A 56 20.19 -9.71 -0.05
N LYS A 57 19.03 -10.06 -0.65
CA LYS A 57 18.13 -9.12 -1.32
C LYS A 57 17.06 -8.57 -0.36
N GLN A 58 17.49 -7.97 0.75
CA GLN A 58 16.59 -7.53 1.83
C GLN A 58 15.44 -6.62 1.37
N ASN A 59 15.71 -5.68 0.45
CA ASN A 59 14.66 -4.78 -0.06
C ASN A 59 13.56 -5.53 -0.82
N GLN A 60 13.95 -6.58 -1.57
CA GLN A 60 12.98 -7.42 -2.29
C GLN A 60 12.20 -8.32 -1.33
N ALA A 61 12.86 -8.83 -0.29
CA ALA A 61 12.21 -9.61 0.77
C ALA A 61 11.17 -8.76 1.52
N ASN A 62 11.48 -7.51 1.87
CA ASN A 62 10.55 -6.58 2.50
C ASN A 62 9.34 -6.28 1.57
N THR A 63 9.60 -6.02 0.28
CA THR A 63 8.53 -5.79 -0.71
C THR A 63 7.62 -7.01 -0.88
N LEU A 64 8.18 -8.22 -0.82
CA LEU A 64 7.41 -9.46 -0.86
C LEU A 64 6.53 -9.60 0.39
N SER A 65 7.09 -9.31 1.58
CA SER A 65 6.34 -9.29 2.84
C SER A 65 5.15 -8.33 2.79
N ASP A 66 5.36 -7.11 2.31
CA ASP A 66 4.28 -6.12 2.18
C ASP A 66 3.15 -6.62 1.28
N LYS A 67 3.50 -7.23 0.13
CA LYS A 67 2.50 -7.81 -0.79
C LYS A 67 1.74 -8.98 -0.16
N TYR A 68 2.45 -9.86 0.54
CA TYR A 68 1.88 -11.02 1.22
C TYR A 68 0.86 -10.57 2.27
N GLU A 69 1.22 -9.65 3.15
CA GLU A 69 0.31 -9.14 4.18
C GLU A 69 -0.91 -8.42 3.58
N CYS A 70 -0.71 -7.61 2.53
CA CYS A 70 -1.81 -6.98 1.83
C CYS A 70 -2.78 -8.02 1.27
N VAL A 71 -2.30 -9.03 0.55
CA VAL A 71 -3.15 -10.05 -0.08
C VAL A 71 -3.90 -10.89 0.97
N LYS A 72 -3.26 -11.23 2.11
CA LYS A 72 -3.94 -11.88 3.24
C LYS A 72 -5.14 -11.09 3.74
N ILE A 73 -5.00 -9.77 3.90
CA ILE A 73 -6.12 -8.92 4.34
C ILE A 73 -7.27 -8.97 3.34
N PHE A 74 -7.01 -8.98 2.02
CA PHE A 74 -8.07 -9.11 1.02
C PHE A 74 -8.70 -10.51 1.03
N ALA A 75 -7.93 -11.56 1.29
CA ALA A 75 -8.45 -12.93 1.38
C ALA A 75 -9.47 -13.10 2.52
N THR A 76 -9.36 -12.32 3.62
CA THR A 76 -10.38 -12.35 4.69
C THR A 76 -11.74 -11.78 4.29
N LYS A 77 -11.83 -11.11 3.14
CA LYS A 77 -13.04 -10.43 2.65
C LYS A 77 -13.68 -11.09 1.45
N ALA A 78 -13.09 -12.15 0.96
CA ALA A 78 -13.53 -12.84 -0.23
C ALA A 78 -13.63 -14.35 0.04
N ASN A 79 -14.52 -15.02 -0.66
CA ASN A 79 -14.71 -16.47 -0.53
C ASN A 79 -13.89 -17.26 -1.56
N HIS A 80 -13.36 -16.59 -2.58
CA HIS A 80 -12.59 -17.20 -3.67
C HIS A 80 -11.61 -16.20 -4.30
N VAL A 81 -10.61 -16.69 -5.04
CA VAL A 81 -9.52 -15.90 -5.63
C VAL A 81 -10.02 -14.76 -6.53
N GLY A 82 -11.03 -14.99 -7.36
CA GLY A 82 -11.63 -13.93 -8.17
C GLY A 82 -12.23 -12.79 -7.33
N GLY A 83 -12.80 -13.13 -6.18
CA GLY A 83 -13.25 -12.15 -5.18
C GLY A 83 -12.10 -11.34 -4.58
N ILE A 84 -10.96 -11.99 -4.26
CA ILE A 84 -9.75 -11.30 -3.78
C ILE A 84 -9.29 -10.26 -4.80
N ILE A 85 -9.21 -10.63 -6.07
CA ILE A 85 -8.82 -9.72 -7.16
C ILE A 85 -9.79 -8.55 -7.25
N THR A 86 -11.10 -8.81 -7.17
CA THR A 86 -12.14 -7.78 -7.21
C THR A 86 -12.00 -6.79 -6.04
N GLU A 87 -11.74 -7.28 -4.83
CA GLU A 87 -11.55 -6.40 -3.67
C GLU A 87 -10.27 -5.54 -3.79
N ILE A 88 -9.19 -6.11 -4.34
CA ILE A 88 -7.98 -5.35 -4.67
C ILE A 88 -8.33 -4.23 -5.67
N GLU A 89 -9.01 -4.57 -6.77
CA GLU A 89 -9.35 -3.60 -7.81
C GLU A 89 -10.27 -2.49 -7.32
N LYS A 90 -11.25 -2.80 -6.47
CA LYS A 90 -12.14 -1.81 -5.84
C LYS A 90 -11.37 -0.74 -5.07
N LEU A 91 -10.35 -1.14 -4.28
CA LEU A 91 -9.57 -0.19 -3.49
C LEU A 91 -8.82 0.83 -4.36
N PHE A 92 -8.43 0.43 -5.57
CA PHE A 92 -7.68 1.29 -6.49
C PHE A 92 -8.55 1.94 -7.58
N ASN A 93 -9.86 1.66 -7.57
CA ASN A 93 -10.78 2.26 -8.52
C ASN A 93 -11.14 3.68 -8.05
N SER A 94 -10.57 4.69 -8.72
CA SER A 94 -10.83 6.11 -8.44
C SER A 94 -12.29 6.54 -8.65
N LYS A 95 -13.14 5.68 -9.25
CA LYS A 95 -14.58 5.92 -9.42
C LYS A 95 -15.36 5.60 -8.13
N THR A 96 -14.83 4.76 -7.25
CA THR A 96 -15.40 4.57 -5.92
C THR A 96 -15.00 5.77 -5.06
N ARG A 97 -15.91 6.70 -4.86
CA ARG A 97 -15.75 7.81 -3.91
C ARG A 97 -15.72 7.23 -2.50
N GLY A 98 -14.52 7.04 -1.97
CA GLY A 98 -14.32 6.75 -0.56
C GLY A 98 -14.10 8.07 0.20
N ASP A 99 -14.46 8.08 1.48
CA ASP A 99 -14.27 9.24 2.36
C ASP A 99 -12.79 9.53 2.61
N ILE A 100 -11.93 8.49 2.50
CA ILE A 100 -10.51 8.57 2.78
C ILE A 100 -9.71 8.33 1.49
N LYS A 101 -8.89 9.32 1.12
CA LYS A 101 -7.99 9.26 -0.02
C LYS A 101 -6.58 8.97 0.45
N LEU A 102 -5.98 7.88 -0.01
CA LEU A 102 -4.58 7.53 0.24
C LEU A 102 -3.74 7.90 -0.99
N SER A 103 -2.61 8.55 -0.77
CA SER A 103 -1.74 9.00 -1.87
C SER A 103 -0.29 9.14 -1.43
N THR A 104 0.64 8.98 -2.35
CA THR A 104 1.98 9.51 -2.16
C THR A 104 1.95 11.04 -2.34
N VAL A 105 2.92 11.75 -1.75
CA VAL A 105 3.01 13.21 -1.87
C VAL A 105 3.09 13.65 -3.34
N HIS A 106 3.86 12.93 -4.17
CA HIS A 106 3.97 13.22 -5.61
C HIS A 106 2.63 13.14 -6.35
N LYS A 107 1.78 12.18 -6.00
CA LYS A 107 0.45 12.03 -6.60
C LYS A 107 -0.58 12.99 -6.01
N ALA A 108 -0.31 13.55 -4.83
CA ALA A 108 -1.15 14.55 -4.20
C ALA A 108 -0.90 15.98 -4.73
N LYS A 109 0.11 16.19 -5.58
CA LYS A 109 0.38 17.50 -6.20
C LYS A 109 -0.86 17.97 -6.97
N GLY A 110 -1.32 19.19 -6.67
CA GLY A 110 -2.54 19.79 -7.25
C GLY A 110 -3.84 19.34 -6.60
N LEU A 111 -3.82 18.44 -5.63
CA LEU A 111 -4.99 18.05 -4.84
C LEU A 111 -4.98 18.78 -3.50
N GLU A 112 -6.17 18.96 -2.92
CA GLU A 112 -6.35 19.54 -1.58
C GLU A 112 -7.45 18.79 -0.82
N ALA A 113 -7.40 18.85 0.50
CA ALA A 113 -8.43 18.30 1.39
C ALA A 113 -8.53 19.14 2.67
N ASP A 114 -9.70 19.13 3.31
CA ASP A 114 -9.90 19.85 4.56
C ASP A 114 -9.02 19.28 5.67
N ASN A 115 -8.90 17.96 5.74
CA ASN A 115 -8.07 17.26 6.71
C ASN A 115 -7.01 16.44 5.98
N VAL A 116 -5.75 16.64 6.32
CA VAL A 116 -4.61 15.90 5.75
C VAL A 116 -3.82 15.22 6.87
N PHE A 117 -3.55 13.94 6.70
CA PHE A 117 -2.76 13.12 7.61
C PHE A 117 -1.46 12.73 6.91
N ILE A 118 -0.33 13.22 7.41
CA ILE A 118 1.00 12.83 6.92
C ILE A 118 1.50 11.67 7.77
N LEU A 119 1.68 10.51 7.13
CA LEU A 119 2.15 9.29 7.79
C LEU A 119 3.68 9.21 7.73
N ALA A 120 4.29 8.55 8.73
CA ALA A 120 5.73 8.29 8.80
C ALA A 120 6.58 9.58 8.66
N THR A 121 6.23 10.59 9.42
CA THR A 121 6.88 11.92 9.38
C THR A 121 8.37 11.88 9.70
N GLU A 122 8.84 10.86 10.42
CA GLU A 122 10.26 10.59 10.68
C GLU A 122 11.07 10.26 9.42
N ARG A 123 10.39 9.99 8.30
CA ARG A 123 10.98 9.75 6.98
C ARG A 123 10.92 10.97 6.06
N MET A 124 10.53 12.13 6.57
CA MET A 124 10.39 13.35 5.81
C MET A 124 11.22 14.49 6.44
N PRO A 125 12.24 15.02 5.76
CA PRO A 125 12.79 14.62 4.46
C PRO A 125 13.40 13.21 4.49
N HIS A 126 13.46 12.52 3.34
CA HIS A 126 13.98 11.17 3.29
C HIS A 126 15.49 11.15 3.65
N PRO A 127 15.92 10.40 4.68
CA PRO A 127 17.28 10.51 5.23
C PRO A 127 18.41 10.09 4.28
N LYS A 128 18.08 9.32 3.22
CA LYS A 128 19.03 8.86 2.19
C LYS A 128 18.79 9.54 0.84
N ALA A 129 18.15 10.71 0.82
CA ALA A 129 17.93 11.43 -0.43
C ALA A 129 19.24 12.00 -0.97
N SER A 130 19.44 11.86 -2.27
CA SER A 130 20.57 12.48 -2.98
C SER A 130 20.41 13.99 -3.18
N ASN A 131 19.17 14.48 -3.16
CA ASN A 131 18.82 15.89 -3.32
C ASN A 131 17.90 16.37 -2.19
N MET A 132 18.50 16.98 -1.18
CA MET A 132 17.76 17.49 -0.02
C MET A 132 16.83 18.66 -0.35
N GLN A 133 17.12 19.44 -1.41
CA GLN A 133 16.23 20.52 -1.82
C GLN A 133 14.93 19.96 -2.43
N GLU A 134 15.02 18.90 -3.20
CA GLU A 134 13.84 18.21 -3.73
C GLU A 134 13.00 17.63 -2.61
N GLU A 135 13.61 17.00 -1.61
CA GLU A 135 12.91 16.48 -0.44
C GLU A 135 12.19 17.58 0.37
N ARG A 136 12.82 18.74 0.54
CA ARG A 136 12.16 19.89 1.17
C ARG A 136 10.96 20.37 0.36
N ASN A 137 11.06 20.38 -0.96
CA ASN A 137 9.95 20.73 -1.83
C ASN A 137 8.80 19.70 -1.71
N ILE A 138 9.12 18.40 -1.58
CA ILE A 138 8.15 17.34 -1.33
C ILE A 138 7.45 17.56 0.02
N CYS A 139 8.22 17.89 1.08
CA CYS A 139 7.65 18.22 2.39
C CYS A 139 6.70 19.43 2.30
N TYR A 140 7.11 20.49 1.59
CA TYR A 140 6.28 21.67 1.36
C TYR A 140 4.98 21.31 0.64
N VAL A 141 5.07 20.51 -0.44
CA VAL A 141 3.87 20.03 -1.16
C VAL A 141 2.95 19.26 -0.21
N ALA A 142 3.47 18.37 0.64
CA ALA A 142 2.64 17.59 1.57
C ALA A 142 1.87 18.51 2.55
N ILE A 143 2.56 19.46 3.16
CA ILE A 143 2.00 20.39 4.15
C ILE A 143 0.91 21.26 3.53
N THR A 144 1.15 21.76 2.32
CA THR A 144 0.23 22.70 1.63
C THR A 144 -1.00 22.02 1.04
N ARG A 145 -1.20 20.70 1.25
CA ARG A 145 -2.42 20.00 0.81
C ARG A 145 -3.60 20.20 1.75
N ALA A 146 -3.34 20.60 3.00
CA ALA A 146 -4.38 20.84 4.00
C ALA A 146 -5.02 22.21 3.82
N LYS A 147 -6.36 22.25 3.73
CA LYS A 147 -7.13 23.49 3.74
C LYS A 147 -7.42 23.96 5.15
N GLN A 148 -7.69 23.04 6.07
CA GLN A 148 -8.11 23.35 7.43
C GLN A 148 -7.17 22.74 8.48
N ASN A 149 -7.02 21.41 8.45
CA ASN A 149 -6.30 20.69 9.50
C ASN A 149 -5.20 19.79 8.90
N LEU A 150 -4.02 19.88 9.49
CA LEU A 150 -2.87 19.05 9.17
C LEU A 150 -2.47 18.22 10.39
N TYR A 151 -2.41 16.89 10.21
CA TYR A 151 -2.06 15.95 11.25
C TYR A 151 -0.77 15.21 10.89
N TYR A 152 0.18 15.23 11.80
CA TYR A 152 1.41 14.45 11.70
C TYR A 152 1.24 13.13 12.44
N CYS A 153 1.35 12.01 11.72
CA CYS A 153 1.18 10.66 12.25
C CYS A 153 2.52 9.92 12.22
N GLY A 154 3.13 9.76 13.38
CA GLY A 154 4.42 9.11 13.55
C GLY A 154 5.05 9.50 14.89
N PRO A 155 6.20 8.93 15.25
CA PRO A 155 6.94 9.37 16.42
C PRO A 155 7.29 10.87 16.25
N ARG A 156 7.20 11.63 17.34
CA ARG A 156 7.61 13.02 17.33
C ARG A 156 9.08 13.12 16.88
N PRO A 157 9.44 14.04 15.97
CA PRO A 157 10.84 14.28 15.66
C PRO A 157 11.57 14.53 16.97
N LYS A 158 12.68 13.84 17.18
CA LYS A 158 13.60 14.19 18.28
C LYS A 158 14.18 15.55 17.92
N ASN A 159 13.98 16.54 18.79
CA ASN A 159 14.64 17.82 18.73
C ASN A 159 16.16 17.63 18.81
#